data_9a099db462a4c1e8ca24ea55ed47bc85
#
_entry.id   9a099db462a4c1e8ca24ea55ed47bc85
#
_cell.length_a   1.000
_cell.length_b   1.000
_cell.length_c   1.000
_cell.angle_alpha   90.00
_cell.angle_beta   90.00
_cell.angle_gamma   90.00
#
_symmetry.space_group_name_H-M   'P 1'
#
loop_
_entity.id
_entity.type
_entity.pdbx_description
1 polymer ?
#
loop_
_entity_poly.entity_id
_entity_poly.type
_entity_poly.pdbx_seq_one_letter_code
_entity_poly.pdbx_strand_id
1 'polypeptide(L)'
;IPFAVSSVMIGLGVMLGMIKIDAQFFYSLWFTPIIAHVMITTPFVVRILLSGQRSISAEFDECGRVLGLSNIERFVKIKLPMMKNSIFIAGIFTVAMSLGEFGASWVVTRNSDWITLPILIDTLRGVPFDKTLTVPASCAVASILMILTIITFTLAEKYRKKANGGMF
;
A
#
# COMPACT_ATOMS: atom_id res chain seq x y z
N ILE A 1 7.26 11.97 10.13
CA ILE A 1 8.21 12.48 9.11
C ILE A 1 7.84 12.00 7.69
N PRO A 2 7.47 10.73 7.40
CA PRO A 2 7.18 10.29 6.02
C PRO A 2 6.02 11.02 5.32
N PHE A 3 5.10 11.62 6.07
CA PHE A 3 3.99 12.42 5.51
C PHE A 3 4.42 13.73 4.85
N ALA A 4 5.60 14.23 5.19
CA ALA A 4 6.12 15.49 4.67
C ALA A 4 7.04 15.30 3.46
N VAL A 5 7.34 14.05 3.09
CA VAL A 5 8.25 13.73 1.99
C VAL A 5 7.42 13.38 0.74
N SER A 6 7.73 14.01 -0.38
CA SER A 6 7.11 13.68 -1.66
C SER A 6 7.41 12.22 -2.07
N SER A 7 6.42 11.55 -2.66
CA SER A 7 6.60 10.18 -3.16
C SER A 7 7.73 10.08 -4.19
N VAL A 8 7.93 11.12 -5.01
CA VAL A 8 9.05 11.23 -5.96
C VAL A 8 10.40 11.18 -5.23
N MET A 9 10.53 11.87 -4.09
CA MET A 9 11.77 11.87 -3.30
C MET A 9 12.03 10.49 -2.67
N ILE A 10 10.99 9.79 -2.24
CA ILE A 10 11.10 8.41 -1.75
C ILE A 10 11.56 7.49 -2.88
N GLY A 11 10.95 7.59 -4.06
CA GLY A 11 11.36 6.84 -5.25
C GLY A 11 12.81 7.10 -5.62
N LEU A 12 13.26 8.37 -5.59
CA LEU A 12 14.64 8.74 -5.85
C LEU A 12 15.59 8.14 -4.81
N GLY A 13 15.22 8.17 -3.53
CA GLY A 13 15.99 7.57 -2.45
C GLY A 13 16.16 6.05 -2.63
N VAL A 14 15.08 5.35 -2.98
CA VAL A 14 15.12 3.91 -3.30
C VAL A 14 16.02 3.64 -4.50
N MET A 15 15.85 4.40 -5.59
CA MET A 15 16.66 4.26 -6.79
C MET A 15 18.15 4.46 -6.50
N LEU A 16 18.53 5.56 -5.86
CA LEU A 16 19.93 5.86 -5.53
C LEU A 16 20.54 4.84 -4.56
N GLY A 17 19.76 4.40 -3.57
CA GLY A 17 20.19 3.37 -2.64
C GLY A 17 20.47 2.03 -3.33
N MET A 18 19.60 1.61 -4.22
CA MET A 18 19.74 0.35 -4.94
C MET A 18 20.88 0.41 -5.97
N ILE A 19 21.01 1.51 -6.74
CA ILE A 19 22.08 1.70 -7.71
C ILE A 19 23.47 1.69 -7.02
N LYS A 20 23.54 2.22 -5.80
CA LYS A 20 24.78 2.19 -5.02
C LYS A 20 25.21 0.78 -4.61
N ILE A 21 24.23 -0.13 -4.45
CA ILE A 21 24.50 -1.55 -4.13
C ILE A 21 24.92 -2.28 -5.41
N ASP A 22 24.08 -2.28 -6.44
CA ASP A 22 24.33 -2.85 -7.75
C ASP A 22 23.35 -2.27 -8.78
N ALA A 23 23.87 -1.46 -9.73
CA ALA A 23 23.04 -0.83 -10.74
C ALA A 23 22.42 -1.84 -11.71
N GLN A 24 23.16 -2.87 -12.11
CA GLN A 24 22.67 -3.87 -13.06
C GLN A 24 21.58 -4.75 -12.44
N PHE A 25 21.78 -5.12 -11.19
CA PHE A 25 20.77 -5.85 -10.40
C PHE A 25 19.50 -5.01 -10.20
N PHE A 26 19.62 -3.72 -9.92
CA PHE A 26 18.47 -2.81 -9.76
C PHE A 26 17.53 -2.82 -10.97
N TYR A 27 18.06 -2.69 -12.19
CA TYR A 27 17.24 -2.61 -13.40
C TYR A 27 16.59 -3.96 -13.78
N SER A 28 17.10 -5.08 -13.28
CA SER A 28 16.54 -6.40 -13.52
C SER A 28 15.41 -6.77 -12.52
N LEU A 29 15.26 -6.02 -11.41
CA LEU A 29 14.33 -6.36 -10.36
C LEU A 29 12.91 -5.85 -10.62
N TRP A 30 11.98 -6.75 -10.80
CA TRP A 30 10.55 -6.45 -10.95
C TRP A 30 9.89 -5.89 -9.67
N PHE A 31 10.47 -6.16 -8.50
CA PHE A 31 9.89 -5.77 -7.21
C PHE A 31 10.38 -4.40 -6.68
N THR A 32 11.22 -3.68 -7.41
CA THR A 32 11.74 -2.38 -6.98
C THR A 32 10.62 -1.35 -6.70
N PRO A 33 9.55 -1.24 -7.51
CA PRO A 33 8.42 -0.38 -7.18
C PRO A 33 7.76 -0.75 -5.85
N ILE A 34 7.75 -2.05 -5.50
CA ILE A 34 7.15 -2.54 -4.24
C ILE A 34 7.87 -1.95 -3.04
N ILE A 35 9.21 -1.83 -3.08
CA ILE A 35 9.99 -1.23 -1.98
C ILE A 35 9.54 0.22 -1.74
N ALA A 36 9.42 1.01 -2.80
CA ALA A 36 8.97 2.39 -2.70
C ALA A 36 7.52 2.48 -2.16
N HIS A 37 6.61 1.63 -2.65
CA HIS A 37 5.23 1.56 -2.17
C HIS A 37 5.14 1.16 -0.69
N VAL A 38 5.93 0.20 -0.24
CA VAL A 38 6.00 -0.20 1.17
C VAL A 38 6.47 0.99 2.02
N MET A 39 7.49 1.73 1.60
CA MET A 39 7.98 2.90 2.33
C MET A 39 6.91 3.99 2.46
N ILE A 40 6.15 4.24 1.39
CA ILE A 40 5.08 5.25 1.38
C ILE A 40 3.90 4.82 2.25
N THR A 41 3.49 3.56 2.19
CA THR A 41 2.30 3.06 2.86
C THR A 41 2.52 2.72 4.33
N THR A 42 3.74 2.38 4.73
CA THR A 42 4.10 1.98 6.11
C THR A 42 3.57 2.93 7.18
N PRO A 43 3.73 4.27 7.11
CA PRO A 43 3.27 5.16 8.17
C PRO A 43 1.74 5.13 8.35
N PHE A 44 1.00 4.93 7.27
CA PHE A 44 -0.46 4.80 7.31
C PHE A 44 -0.88 3.47 7.94
N VAL A 45 -0.26 2.37 7.51
CA VAL A 45 -0.48 1.02 8.06
C VAL A 45 -0.22 1.00 9.56
N VAL A 46 0.93 1.52 9.99
CA VAL A 46 1.29 1.61 11.40
C VAL A 46 0.24 2.40 12.19
N ARG A 47 -0.25 3.52 11.65
CA ARG A 47 -1.26 4.34 12.31
C ARG A 47 -2.60 3.61 12.47
N ILE A 48 -3.05 2.90 11.43
CA ILE A 48 -4.29 2.10 11.47
C ILE A 48 -4.15 0.96 12.48
N LEU A 49 -3.02 0.25 12.48
CA LEU A 49 -2.77 -0.87 13.40
C LEU A 49 -2.65 -0.41 14.85
N LEU A 50 -1.96 0.72 15.10
CA LEU A 50 -1.87 1.30 16.45
C LEU A 50 -3.24 1.74 16.96
N SER A 51 -4.09 2.31 16.11
CA SER A 51 -5.47 2.64 16.48
C SER A 51 -6.26 1.39 16.85
N GLY A 52 -6.15 0.33 16.04
CA GLY A 52 -6.78 -0.96 16.32
C GLY A 52 -6.29 -1.60 17.62
N GLN A 53 -4.98 -1.52 17.87
CA GLN A 53 -4.39 -2.04 19.13
C GLN A 53 -4.88 -1.27 20.36
N ARG A 54 -4.98 0.05 20.26
CA ARG A 54 -5.45 0.90 21.39
C ARG A 54 -6.93 0.71 21.72
N SER A 55 -7.72 0.19 20.79
CA SER A 55 -9.13 -0.12 21.04
C SER A 55 -9.36 -1.42 21.82
N ILE A 56 -8.31 -2.24 22.01
CA ILE A 56 -8.38 -3.46 22.81
C ILE A 56 -8.20 -3.10 24.27
N SER A 57 -9.16 -3.50 25.14
CA SER A 57 -9.05 -3.29 26.58
C SER A 57 -7.84 -4.02 27.16
N ALA A 58 -7.17 -3.37 28.12
CA ALA A 58 -6.04 -3.95 28.86
C ALA A 58 -6.42 -5.24 29.61
N GLU A 59 -7.67 -5.36 29.98
CA GLU A 59 -8.21 -6.53 30.72
C GLU A 59 -7.96 -7.85 29.98
N PHE A 60 -8.05 -7.85 28.63
CA PHE A 60 -7.76 -9.05 27.85
C PHE A 60 -6.30 -9.50 27.97
N ASP A 61 -5.38 -8.56 28.07
CA ASP A 61 -3.96 -8.87 28.27
C ASP A 61 -3.69 -9.38 29.69
N GLU A 62 -4.37 -8.81 30.67
CA GLU A 62 -4.30 -9.25 32.08
C GLU A 62 -4.88 -10.66 32.28
N CYS A 63 -6.07 -10.93 31.70
CA CYS A 63 -6.63 -12.28 31.68
C CYS A 63 -5.66 -13.30 31.07
N GLY A 64 -5.00 -12.94 29.97
CA GLY A 64 -3.99 -13.80 29.35
C GLY A 64 -2.79 -14.08 30.27
N ARG A 65 -2.39 -13.10 31.09
CA ARG A 65 -1.32 -13.29 32.08
C ARG A 65 -1.74 -14.24 33.20
N VAL A 66 -2.95 -14.05 33.71
CA VAL A 66 -3.49 -14.92 34.78
C VAL A 66 -3.60 -16.37 34.29
N LEU A 67 -3.92 -16.59 33.02
CA LEU A 67 -3.94 -17.90 32.37
C LEU A 67 -2.55 -18.47 32.05
N GLY A 68 -1.47 -17.79 32.45
CA GLY A 68 -0.10 -18.24 32.25
C GLY A 68 0.42 -18.16 30.81
N LEU A 69 -0.26 -17.43 29.94
CA LEU A 69 0.18 -17.28 28.55
C LEU A 69 1.42 -16.38 28.44
N SER A 70 2.40 -16.82 27.67
CA SER A 70 3.59 -16.05 27.33
C SER A 70 3.24 -14.79 26.52
N ASN A 71 4.16 -13.82 26.42
CA ASN A 71 3.95 -12.59 25.63
C ASN A 71 3.59 -12.88 24.18
N ILE A 72 4.25 -13.85 23.55
CA ILE A 72 4.02 -14.24 22.17
C ILE A 72 2.65 -14.91 22.03
N GLU A 73 2.30 -15.80 22.94
CA GLU A 73 0.99 -16.46 22.90
C GLU A 73 -0.17 -15.47 23.09
N ARG A 74 -0.03 -14.50 23.99
CA ARG A 74 -1.04 -13.44 24.16
C ARG A 74 -1.18 -12.60 22.89
N PHE A 75 -0.05 -12.27 22.27
CA PHE A 75 -0.09 -11.53 20.99
C PHE A 75 -0.80 -12.33 19.90
N VAL A 76 -0.42 -13.59 19.69
CA VAL A 76 -0.96 -14.42 18.60
C VAL A 76 -2.38 -14.90 18.88
N LYS A 77 -2.70 -15.31 20.12
CA LYS A 77 -4.00 -15.92 20.44
C LYS A 77 -5.07 -14.90 20.84
N ILE A 78 -4.67 -13.71 21.35
CA ILE A 78 -5.61 -12.69 21.82
C ILE A 78 -5.55 -11.43 20.94
N LYS A 79 -4.42 -10.72 20.90
CA LYS A 79 -4.33 -9.41 20.21
C LYS A 79 -4.51 -9.51 18.73
N LEU A 80 -3.83 -10.43 18.05
CA LEU A 80 -3.88 -10.57 16.60
C LEU A 80 -5.29 -10.90 16.08
N PRO A 81 -6.05 -11.85 16.65
CA PRO A 81 -7.43 -12.11 16.23
C PRO A 81 -8.37 -10.92 16.49
N MET A 82 -8.18 -10.18 17.59
CA MET A 82 -8.97 -8.98 17.88
C MET A 82 -8.66 -7.84 16.89
N MET A 83 -7.43 -7.75 16.39
CA MET A 83 -6.99 -6.76 15.41
C MET A 83 -7.31 -7.12 13.95
N LYS A 84 -7.89 -8.29 13.67
CA LYS A 84 -8.11 -8.77 12.30
C LYS A 84 -8.81 -7.75 11.38
N ASN A 85 -9.78 -7.01 11.89
CA ASN A 85 -10.50 -6.00 11.14
C ASN A 85 -9.58 -4.80 10.80
N SER A 86 -8.76 -4.35 11.75
CA SER A 86 -7.79 -3.27 11.54
C SER A 86 -6.70 -3.68 10.54
N ILE A 87 -6.24 -4.93 10.61
CA ILE A 87 -5.26 -5.50 9.66
C ILE A 87 -5.87 -5.54 8.26
N PHE A 88 -7.12 -5.98 8.13
CA PHE A 88 -7.80 -6.04 6.85
C PHE A 88 -8.02 -4.65 6.24
N ILE A 89 -8.47 -3.68 7.06
CA ILE A 89 -8.61 -2.27 6.64
C ILE A 89 -7.27 -1.69 6.19
N ALA A 90 -6.19 -1.94 6.95
CA ALA A 90 -4.85 -1.49 6.60
C ALA A 90 -4.40 -2.09 5.25
N GLY A 91 -4.67 -3.38 5.02
CA GLY A 91 -4.37 -4.06 3.76
C GLY A 91 -5.10 -3.44 2.56
N ILE A 92 -6.41 -3.24 2.65
CA ILE A 92 -7.19 -2.63 1.57
C ILE A 92 -6.72 -1.19 1.32
N PHE A 93 -6.44 -0.43 2.38
CA PHE A 93 -5.95 0.94 2.26
C PHE A 93 -4.59 0.99 1.56
N THR A 94 -3.70 0.05 1.88
CA THR A 94 -2.39 -0.11 1.20
C THR A 94 -2.56 -0.38 -0.29
N VAL A 95 -3.47 -1.29 -0.66
CA VAL A 95 -3.77 -1.57 -2.07
C VAL A 95 -4.31 -0.33 -2.78
N ALA A 96 -5.26 0.38 -2.17
CA ALA A 96 -5.82 1.60 -2.75
C ALA A 96 -4.77 2.69 -2.98
N MET A 97 -3.88 2.92 -2.01
CA MET A 97 -2.78 3.87 -2.15
C MET A 97 -1.77 3.43 -3.22
N SER A 98 -1.43 2.14 -3.25
CA SER A 98 -0.48 1.59 -4.22
C SER A 98 -1.00 1.67 -5.65
N LEU A 99 -2.30 1.46 -5.88
CA LEU A 99 -2.93 1.58 -7.20
C LEU A 99 -2.84 3.00 -7.77
N GLY A 100 -2.94 4.03 -6.92
CA GLY A 100 -2.88 5.44 -7.33
C GLY A 100 -1.47 6.05 -7.30
N GLU A 101 -0.45 5.30 -6.87
CA GLU A 101 0.88 5.84 -6.72
C GLU A 101 1.59 5.94 -8.08
N PHE A 102 1.93 7.18 -8.46
CA PHE A 102 2.61 7.50 -9.71
C PHE A 102 4.05 7.98 -9.48
N GLY A 103 4.25 8.88 -8.51
CA GLY A 103 5.49 9.63 -8.38
C GLY A 103 6.73 8.79 -8.10
N ALA A 104 6.67 7.91 -7.09
CA ALA A 104 7.79 7.02 -6.77
C ALA A 104 7.98 5.97 -7.88
N SER A 105 6.86 5.41 -8.37
CA SER A 105 6.89 4.43 -9.45
C SER A 105 7.54 5.01 -10.71
N TRP A 106 7.23 6.26 -11.07
CA TRP A 106 7.80 6.92 -12.24
C TRP A 106 9.33 7.02 -12.19
N VAL A 107 9.89 7.31 -11.00
CA VAL A 107 11.34 7.39 -10.82
C VAL A 107 11.98 6.01 -10.88
N VAL A 108 11.37 5.02 -10.19
CA VAL A 108 11.97 3.70 -10.00
C VAL A 108 11.84 2.82 -11.25
N THR A 109 10.76 2.97 -12.05
CA THR A 109 10.50 2.11 -13.21
C THR A 109 10.95 2.71 -14.55
N ARG A 110 11.60 3.86 -14.54
CA ARG A 110 11.94 4.62 -15.74
C ARG A 110 12.71 3.83 -16.83
N ASN A 111 13.50 2.86 -16.43
CA ASN A 111 14.30 2.02 -17.33
C ASN A 111 14.01 0.52 -17.13
N SER A 112 12.85 0.16 -16.58
CA SER A 112 12.50 -1.23 -16.33
C SER A 112 11.41 -1.70 -17.30
N ASP A 113 11.40 -2.99 -17.59
CA ASP A 113 10.33 -3.63 -18.37
C ASP A 113 9.01 -3.74 -17.57
N TRP A 114 9.05 -3.42 -16.28
CA TRP A 114 7.95 -3.54 -15.35
C TRP A 114 7.38 -2.15 -15.04
N ILE A 115 6.18 -1.88 -15.55
CA ILE A 115 5.50 -0.59 -15.37
C ILE A 115 4.20 -0.77 -14.58
N THR A 116 3.86 0.24 -13.76
CA THR A 116 2.58 0.29 -13.05
C THR A 116 1.48 0.86 -13.95
N LEU A 117 0.20 0.62 -13.61
CA LEU A 117 -0.93 1.15 -14.40
C LEU A 117 -0.89 2.67 -14.58
N PRO A 118 -0.58 3.49 -13.55
CA PRO A 118 -0.44 4.94 -13.73
C PRO A 118 0.66 5.32 -14.73
N ILE A 119 1.77 4.60 -14.74
CA ILE A 119 2.87 4.85 -15.70
C ILE A 119 2.48 4.43 -17.10
N LEU A 120 1.76 3.31 -17.24
CA LEU A 120 1.25 2.90 -18.54
C LEU A 120 0.34 3.98 -19.15
N ILE A 121 -0.52 4.62 -18.36
CA ILE A 121 -1.35 5.74 -18.82
C ILE A 121 -0.48 6.89 -19.31
N ASP A 122 0.55 7.25 -18.58
CA ASP A 122 1.46 8.32 -18.95
C ASP A 122 2.24 8.01 -20.23
N THR A 123 2.78 6.82 -20.36
CA THR A 123 3.52 6.38 -21.55
C THR A 123 2.62 6.35 -22.78
N LEU A 124 1.40 5.86 -22.69
CA LEU A 124 0.44 5.86 -23.79
C LEU A 124 0.07 7.26 -24.23
N ARG A 125 -0.02 8.23 -23.33
CA ARG A 125 -0.28 9.65 -23.63
C ARG A 125 0.93 10.37 -24.21
N GLY A 126 2.13 9.95 -23.86
CA GLY A 126 3.40 10.56 -24.30
C GLY A 126 3.82 10.21 -25.72
N VAL A 127 3.16 9.26 -26.40
CA VAL A 127 3.50 8.88 -27.77
C VAL A 127 3.00 9.94 -28.78
N PRO A 128 3.90 10.68 -29.46
CA PRO A 128 3.51 11.83 -30.27
C PRO A 128 2.89 11.47 -31.64
N PHE A 129 3.10 10.25 -32.14
CA PHE A 129 2.84 9.91 -33.54
C PHE A 129 1.52 9.17 -33.80
N ASP A 130 0.88 8.58 -32.78
CA ASP A 130 -0.38 7.86 -32.98
C ASP A 130 -1.41 8.19 -31.90
N LYS A 131 -1.99 9.38 -32.00
CA LYS A 131 -3.06 9.82 -31.10
C LYS A 131 -4.39 9.07 -31.32
N THR A 132 -4.56 8.41 -32.43
CA THR A 132 -5.82 7.74 -32.79
C THR A 132 -6.04 6.46 -31.99
N LEU A 133 -4.97 5.74 -31.63
CA LEU A 133 -5.03 4.51 -30.87
C LEU A 133 -4.56 4.71 -29.41
N THR A 134 -3.53 5.52 -29.19
CA THR A 134 -2.93 5.66 -27.86
C THR A 134 -3.79 6.46 -26.89
N VAL A 135 -4.51 7.47 -27.34
CA VAL A 135 -5.43 8.24 -26.48
C VAL A 135 -6.62 7.38 -26.01
N PRO A 136 -7.35 6.67 -26.88
CA PRO A 136 -8.39 5.75 -26.45
C PRO A 136 -7.87 4.65 -25.51
N ALA A 137 -6.68 4.09 -25.79
CA ALA A 137 -6.05 3.07 -24.95
C ALA A 137 -5.73 3.62 -23.55
N SER A 138 -5.16 4.82 -23.47
CA SER A 138 -4.88 5.47 -22.19
C SER A 138 -6.16 5.73 -21.38
N CYS A 139 -7.23 6.15 -22.04
CA CYS A 139 -8.54 6.35 -21.40
C CYS A 139 -9.14 5.02 -20.91
N ALA A 140 -8.99 3.93 -21.64
CA ALA A 140 -9.43 2.61 -21.21
C ALA A 140 -8.70 2.14 -19.97
N VAL A 141 -7.36 2.24 -19.94
CA VAL A 141 -6.54 1.89 -18.78
C VAL A 141 -6.88 2.78 -17.57
N ALA A 142 -7.08 4.08 -17.79
CA ALA A 142 -7.49 5.00 -16.72
C ALA A 142 -8.87 4.64 -16.13
N SER A 143 -9.82 4.23 -16.99
CA SER A 143 -11.15 3.78 -16.56
C SER A 143 -11.06 2.50 -15.72
N ILE A 144 -10.22 1.54 -16.13
CA ILE A 144 -9.96 0.32 -15.37
C ILE A 144 -9.37 0.67 -13.99
N LEU A 145 -8.35 1.54 -13.95
CA LEU A 145 -7.73 1.98 -12.70
C LEU A 145 -8.75 2.67 -11.78
N MET A 146 -9.61 3.51 -12.34
CA MET A 146 -10.67 4.18 -11.59
C MET A 146 -11.66 3.17 -10.98
N ILE A 147 -12.11 2.18 -11.76
CA ILE A 147 -13.01 1.13 -11.29
C ILE A 147 -12.35 0.32 -10.16
N LEU A 148 -11.10 -0.11 -10.34
CA LEU A 148 -10.35 -0.84 -9.30
C LEU A 148 -10.22 -0.03 -8.02
N THR A 149 -9.95 1.27 -8.13
CA THR A 149 -9.83 2.16 -6.99
C THR A 149 -11.17 2.32 -6.26
N ILE A 150 -12.28 2.50 -7.00
CA ILE A 150 -13.63 2.58 -6.42
C ILE A 150 -13.98 1.28 -5.70
N ILE A 151 -13.69 0.12 -6.31
CA ILE A 151 -13.94 -1.18 -5.69
C ILE A 151 -13.16 -1.32 -4.39
N THR A 152 -11.87 -0.99 -4.38
CA THR A 152 -11.04 -1.10 -3.17
C THR A 152 -11.53 -0.16 -2.06
N PHE A 153 -11.91 1.08 -2.38
CA PHE A 153 -12.46 2.01 -1.39
C PHE A 153 -13.82 1.58 -0.86
N THR A 154 -14.72 1.08 -1.71
CA THR A 154 -16.04 0.59 -1.27
C THR A 154 -15.91 -0.66 -0.38
N LEU A 155 -14.96 -1.54 -0.69
CA LEU A 155 -14.65 -2.68 0.17
C LEU A 155 -14.10 -2.21 1.53
N ALA A 156 -13.15 -1.27 1.55
CA ALA A 156 -12.60 -0.70 2.79
C ALA A 156 -13.72 -0.12 3.66
N GLU A 157 -14.61 0.67 3.07
CA GLU A 157 -15.72 1.31 3.79
C GLU A 157 -16.72 0.29 4.34
N LYS A 158 -17.07 -0.73 3.56
CA LYS A 158 -17.96 -1.81 4.00
C LYS A 158 -17.41 -2.56 5.22
N TYR A 159 -16.11 -2.88 5.20
CA TYR A 159 -15.47 -3.57 6.32
C TYR A 159 -15.27 -2.66 7.53
N ARG A 160 -14.98 -1.37 7.33
CA ARG A 160 -14.91 -0.38 8.40
C ARG A 160 -16.23 -0.24 9.14
N LYS A 161 -17.35 -0.14 8.43
CA LYS A 161 -18.70 -0.08 9.01
C LYS A 161 -19.03 -1.34 9.80
N LYS A 162 -18.70 -2.52 9.27
CA LYS A 162 -18.92 -3.80 9.96
C LYS A 162 -18.09 -3.91 11.24
N ALA A 163 -16.89 -3.37 11.26
CA ALA A 163 -16.03 -3.34 12.45
C ALA A 163 -16.60 -2.44 13.55
N ASN A 164 -17.20 -1.29 13.18
CA ASN A 164 -17.78 -0.35 14.13
C ASN A 164 -19.21 -0.72 14.55
N GLY A 165 -19.96 -1.45 13.73
CA GLY A 165 -21.34 -1.86 14.02
C GLY A 165 -21.48 -3.15 14.85
N GLY A 166 -20.40 -3.81 15.19
CA GLY A 166 -20.39 -5.02 16.03
C GLY A 166 -20.18 -4.77 17.53
N MET A 167 -20.31 -3.52 17.97
CA MET A 167 -20.14 -3.10 19.38
C MET A 167 -21.47 -2.70 20.06
N PHE A 168 -22.60 -3.26 19.60
CA PHE A 168 -23.88 -3.16 20.30
C PHE A 168 -24.47 -4.54 20.46
#